data_348c4da5f3eafd73844025737e0fc074
#
_entry.id   348c4da5f3eafd73844025737e0fc074
#
_cell.length_a   1.000
_cell.length_b   1.000
_cell.length_c   1.000
_cell.angle_alpha   90.00
_cell.angle_beta   90.00
_cell.angle_gamma   90.00
#
_symmetry.space_group_name_H-M   'P 1'
#
loop_
_entity.id
_entity.type
_entity.pdbx_description
1 polymer ?
#
loop_
_entity_poly.entity_id
_entity_poly.type
_entity_poly.pdbx_seq_one_letter_code
_entity_poly.pdbx_strand_id
1 'polypeptide(L)'
;MDVSAQASAAWSADTAPFYWEADGTMTKRVGNAIAGRSIHVAVMPAAYPCKDGYICWLIYGARAGGITNKEMVKWMEEKGITTDWLKAQDWDKFDPGPATQEDFDQLTKPVAKFLSGLTKMEFLEEAVKRRIMGYPVSTAKDIMENPQLAAREIWQKIEHSELGATITYPGPWAKFSETSVGIQRRAPLIGEHNREIYVNELGMSDNELIMLKQGKVI
;
A
#
# COMPACT_ATOMS: atom_id res chain seq x y z
N MET A 1 -4.24 10.94 -26.15
CA MET A 1 -3.71 11.36 -24.82
C MET A 1 -2.22 11.11 -24.86
N ASP A 2 -1.41 12.12 -24.54
CA ASP A 2 0.05 11.98 -24.47
C ASP A 2 0.48 11.93 -22.98
N VAL A 3 1.26 10.91 -22.62
CA VAL A 3 1.74 10.69 -21.25
C VAL A 3 3.25 10.46 -21.25
N SER A 4 3.99 11.43 -20.70
CA SER A 4 5.44 11.30 -20.56
C SER A 4 5.79 10.29 -19.46
N ALA A 5 6.51 9.23 -19.81
CA ALA A 5 7.03 8.24 -18.87
C ALA A 5 7.95 8.88 -17.82
N GLN A 6 8.80 9.82 -18.23
CA GLN A 6 9.70 10.54 -17.32
C GLN A 6 8.93 11.40 -16.32
N ALA A 7 7.93 12.17 -16.77
CA ALA A 7 7.11 13.00 -15.88
C ALA A 7 6.32 12.12 -14.89
N SER A 8 5.76 11.01 -15.35
CA SER A 8 5.04 10.06 -14.49
C SER A 8 5.95 9.40 -13.45
N ALA A 9 7.18 9.05 -13.82
CA ALA A 9 8.16 8.52 -12.88
C ALA A 9 8.64 9.57 -11.87
N ALA A 10 8.84 10.83 -12.30
CA ALA A 10 9.25 11.93 -11.44
C ALA A 10 8.19 12.25 -10.37
N TRP A 11 6.89 12.02 -10.67
CA TRP A 11 5.81 12.19 -9.70
C TRP A 11 5.95 11.31 -8.45
N SER A 12 6.57 10.13 -8.58
CA SER A 12 6.84 9.25 -7.43
C SER A 12 7.89 9.80 -6.46
N ALA A 13 8.63 10.82 -6.87
CA ALA A 13 9.65 11.50 -6.07
C ALA A 13 9.26 12.96 -5.73
N ASP A 14 7.96 13.25 -5.69
CA ASP A 14 7.41 14.61 -5.52
C ASP A 14 7.89 15.33 -4.26
N THR A 15 8.15 14.57 -3.18
CA THR A 15 8.64 15.14 -1.91
C THR A 15 10.13 15.48 -1.94
N ALA A 16 10.93 14.85 -2.79
CA ALA A 16 12.38 15.05 -2.83
C ALA A 16 12.78 16.49 -3.23
N PRO A 17 12.21 17.11 -4.29
CA PRO A 17 12.45 18.50 -4.60
C PRO A 17 12.03 19.46 -3.47
N PHE A 18 10.91 19.17 -2.80
CA PHE A 18 10.45 19.98 -1.69
C PHE A 18 11.45 20.01 -0.53
N TYR A 19 12.01 18.87 -0.12
CA TYR A 19 13.02 18.83 0.94
C TYR A 19 14.30 19.51 0.54
N TRP A 20 14.71 19.37 -0.72
CA TRP A 20 15.88 20.08 -1.24
C TRP A 20 15.70 21.60 -1.20
N GLU A 21 14.55 22.10 -1.66
CA GLU A 21 14.26 23.55 -1.67
C GLU A 21 14.06 24.10 -0.24
N ALA A 22 13.48 23.32 0.67
CA ALA A 22 13.15 23.79 2.01
C ALA A 22 14.39 23.89 2.93
N ASP A 23 15.31 22.92 2.86
CA ASP A 23 16.43 22.80 3.80
C ASP A 23 17.70 22.19 3.19
N GLY A 24 17.76 21.99 1.89
CA GLY A 24 18.92 21.40 1.21
C GLY A 24 19.09 19.89 1.43
N THR A 25 18.03 19.21 1.92
CA THR A 25 18.11 17.78 2.25
C THR A 25 18.01 16.91 1.01
N MET A 26 18.96 16.00 0.85
CA MET A 26 18.88 14.89 -0.10
C MET A 26 18.18 13.70 0.54
N THR A 27 16.98 13.38 0.08
CA THR A 27 16.24 12.18 0.53
C THR A 27 17.00 10.92 0.15
N LYS A 28 17.06 9.95 1.07
CA LYS A 28 17.76 8.68 0.88
C LYS A 28 16.77 7.53 1.01
N ARG A 29 17.12 6.38 0.43
CA ARG A 29 16.38 5.15 0.67
C ARG A 29 16.64 4.67 2.09
N VAL A 30 15.59 4.55 2.91
CA VAL A 30 15.67 4.17 4.33
C VAL A 30 15.16 2.75 4.63
N GLY A 31 14.84 1.95 3.62
CA GLY A 31 14.36 0.58 3.78
C GLY A 31 12.99 0.51 4.48
N ASN A 32 12.92 -0.26 5.55
CA ASN A 32 11.73 -0.40 6.41
C ASN A 32 11.63 0.72 7.45
N ALA A 33 11.94 1.95 7.07
CA ALA A 33 11.89 3.05 8.02
C ALA A 33 11.27 4.27 7.36
N ILE A 34 10.68 5.14 8.19
CA ILE A 34 10.29 6.47 7.77
C ILE A 34 11.30 7.44 8.33
N ALA A 35 11.85 8.25 7.46
CA ALA A 35 12.58 9.43 7.84
C ALA A 35 11.56 10.56 8.01
N GLY A 36 11.47 11.12 9.21
CA GLY A 36 10.65 12.30 9.49
C GLY A 36 11.27 13.58 8.93
N ARG A 37 10.74 14.73 9.31
CA ARG A 37 11.34 16.05 8.98
C ARG A 37 12.78 16.20 9.49
N SER A 38 13.15 15.45 10.52
CA SER A 38 14.53 15.30 11.01
C SER A 38 15.27 14.18 10.28
N ILE A 39 15.10 14.09 8.99
CA ILE A 39 15.72 13.07 8.11
C ILE A 39 17.25 12.97 8.32
N HIS A 40 17.85 13.99 8.85
CA HIS A 40 19.29 14.02 9.09
C HIS A 40 19.72 13.22 10.32
N VAL A 41 18.84 12.95 11.27
CA VAL A 41 19.25 12.52 12.61
C VAL A 41 18.53 11.26 13.09
N ALA A 42 17.24 11.09 12.85
CA ALA A 42 16.47 10.02 13.47
C ALA A 42 15.68 9.18 12.46
N VAL A 43 15.71 7.87 12.65
CA VAL A 43 15.04 6.87 11.83
C VAL A 43 14.06 6.09 12.69
N MET A 44 12.82 5.99 12.24
CA MET A 44 11.75 5.27 12.92
C MET A 44 11.30 4.08 12.06
N PRO A 45 11.16 2.87 12.63
CA PRO A 45 10.57 1.75 11.90
C PRO A 45 9.16 2.05 11.42
N ALA A 46 8.85 1.67 10.18
CA ALA A 46 7.50 1.76 9.61
C ALA A 46 6.66 0.50 9.92
N ALA A 47 7.32 -0.66 10.04
CA ALA A 47 6.68 -1.92 10.33
C ALA A 47 7.42 -2.65 11.46
N TYR A 48 6.66 -3.25 12.35
CA TYR A 48 7.12 -3.96 13.53
C TYR A 48 6.76 -5.43 13.42
N PRO A 49 7.67 -6.36 13.80
CA PRO A 49 7.34 -7.77 13.86
C PRO A 49 6.21 -8.04 14.85
N CYS A 50 5.32 -8.97 14.50
CA CYS A 50 4.29 -9.54 15.37
C CYS A 50 4.32 -11.06 15.29
N LYS A 51 3.44 -11.78 16.01
CA LYS A 51 3.46 -13.25 16.06
C LYS A 51 3.34 -13.95 14.70
N ASP A 52 2.60 -13.34 13.76
CA ASP A 52 2.24 -13.94 12.48
C ASP A 52 2.56 -13.03 11.27
N GLY A 53 3.48 -12.10 11.42
CA GLY A 53 3.94 -11.22 10.35
C GLY A 53 4.41 -9.87 10.84
N TYR A 54 3.85 -8.80 10.28
CA TYR A 54 4.23 -7.43 10.60
C TYR A 54 3.00 -6.55 10.77
N ILE A 55 3.14 -5.50 11.60
CA ILE A 55 2.18 -4.44 11.82
C ILE A 55 2.83 -3.12 11.43
N CYS A 56 2.18 -2.36 10.55
CA CYS A 56 2.55 -0.99 10.25
C CYS A 56 1.88 -0.07 11.26
N TRP A 57 2.69 0.66 12.01
CA TRP A 57 2.24 1.72 12.90
C TRP A 57 3.26 2.84 12.91
N LEU A 58 2.79 4.06 12.85
CA LEU A 58 3.62 5.25 12.80
C LEU A 58 3.23 6.20 13.92
N ILE A 59 4.22 6.88 14.45
CA ILE A 59 3.97 8.02 15.32
C ILE A 59 3.64 9.23 14.47
N TYR A 60 2.57 9.88 14.78
CA TYR A 60 2.17 11.12 14.14
C TYR A 60 2.32 12.27 15.15
N GLY A 61 2.75 13.43 14.65
CA GLY A 61 2.84 14.64 15.44
C GLY A 61 1.51 15.38 15.56
N ALA A 62 1.49 16.32 16.47
CA ALA A 62 0.41 17.25 16.71
C ALA A 62 -0.98 16.59 16.95
N ARG A 63 -2.03 17.38 16.79
CA ARG A 63 -3.41 16.95 17.07
C ARG A 63 -3.86 15.73 16.28
N ALA A 64 -3.39 15.58 15.05
CA ALA A 64 -3.76 14.42 14.20
C ALA A 64 -3.22 13.09 14.77
N GLY A 65 -2.05 13.13 15.41
CA GLY A 65 -1.42 11.98 16.06
C GLY A 65 -1.82 11.75 17.50
N GLY A 66 -2.29 12.80 18.19
CA GLY A 66 -2.54 12.74 19.63
C GLY A 66 -3.44 11.58 20.05
N ILE A 67 -4.54 11.35 19.35
CA ILE A 67 -5.48 10.25 19.66
C ILE A 67 -4.79 8.89 19.49
N THR A 68 -4.19 8.63 18.32
CA THR A 68 -3.58 7.33 18.04
C THR A 68 -2.42 7.01 18.98
N ASN A 69 -1.57 8.00 19.27
CA ASN A 69 -0.43 7.81 20.17
C ASN A 69 -0.89 7.55 21.61
N LYS A 70 -1.84 8.35 22.12
CA LYS A 70 -2.42 8.16 23.48
C LYS A 70 -3.05 6.79 23.65
N GLU A 71 -3.88 6.38 22.71
CA GLU A 71 -4.58 5.10 22.81
C GLU A 71 -3.61 3.92 22.67
N MET A 72 -2.55 4.04 21.87
CA MET A 72 -1.49 3.03 21.82
C MET A 72 -0.80 2.90 23.18
N VAL A 73 -0.37 4.01 23.77
CA VAL A 73 0.31 4.01 25.08
C VAL A 73 -0.61 3.48 26.17
N LYS A 74 -1.86 3.87 26.19
CA LYS A 74 -2.88 3.36 27.11
C LYS A 74 -3.07 1.85 26.99
N TRP A 75 -3.15 1.34 25.77
CA TRP A 75 -3.25 -0.10 25.54
C TRP A 75 -2.00 -0.85 26.00
N MET A 76 -0.82 -0.29 25.75
CA MET A 76 0.44 -0.82 26.27
C MET A 76 0.46 -0.82 27.80
N GLU A 77 -0.07 0.20 28.45
CA GLU A 77 -0.18 0.30 29.91
C GLU A 77 -1.12 -0.78 30.48
N GLU A 78 -2.28 -0.98 29.86
CA GLU A 78 -3.22 -2.05 30.22
C GLU A 78 -2.59 -3.45 30.16
N LYS A 79 -1.57 -3.62 29.29
CA LYS A 79 -0.80 -4.87 29.14
C LYS A 79 0.49 -4.89 29.96
N GLY A 80 0.78 -3.85 30.75
CA GLY A 80 1.97 -3.76 31.58
C GLY A 80 3.30 -3.60 30.81
N ILE A 81 3.24 -3.05 29.61
CA ILE A 81 4.42 -2.91 28.70
C ILE A 81 4.74 -1.43 28.42
N THR A 82 4.25 -0.50 29.18
CA THR A 82 4.58 0.91 29.02
C THR A 82 5.80 1.32 29.85
N THR A 83 6.32 2.52 29.56
CA THR A 83 7.42 3.16 30.29
C THR A 83 6.96 4.49 30.86
N ASP A 84 7.66 4.98 31.91
CA ASP A 84 7.36 6.28 32.50
C ASP A 84 7.57 7.41 31.48
N TRP A 85 8.55 7.28 30.60
CA TRP A 85 8.78 8.23 29.51
C TRP A 85 7.57 8.34 28.58
N LEU A 86 6.98 7.21 28.15
CA LEU A 86 5.79 7.19 27.29
C LEU A 86 4.56 7.83 27.97
N LYS A 87 4.40 7.59 29.26
CA LYS A 87 3.30 8.16 30.05
C LYS A 87 3.43 9.67 30.26
N ALA A 88 4.67 10.15 30.35
CA ALA A 88 4.96 11.57 30.61
C ALA A 88 4.79 12.47 29.36
N GLN A 89 4.65 11.88 28.15
CA GLN A 89 4.55 12.66 26.92
C GLN A 89 3.19 13.36 26.79
N ASP A 90 3.22 14.65 26.44
CA ASP A 90 2.04 15.37 25.96
C ASP A 90 1.83 15.08 24.47
N TRP A 91 1.13 13.99 24.17
CA TRP A 91 0.92 13.53 22.78
C TRP A 91 0.15 14.52 21.91
N ASP A 92 -0.59 15.47 22.46
CA ASP A 92 -1.27 16.50 21.67
C ASP A 92 -0.29 17.56 21.16
N LYS A 93 0.84 17.72 21.85
CA LYS A 93 1.89 18.67 21.49
C LYS A 93 3.15 18.00 20.96
N PHE A 94 3.20 16.67 20.99
CA PHE A 94 4.38 15.95 20.54
C PHE A 94 4.69 16.29 19.08
N ASP A 95 5.90 16.78 18.85
CA ASP A 95 6.43 17.04 17.51
C ASP A 95 7.60 16.09 17.23
N PRO A 96 7.44 15.15 16.29
CA PRO A 96 8.53 14.26 15.92
C PRO A 96 9.65 14.96 15.11
N GLY A 97 9.42 16.20 14.67
CA GLY A 97 10.40 16.96 13.88
C GLY A 97 11.74 17.18 14.56
N PRO A 98 11.79 17.71 15.78
CA PRO A 98 13.04 17.93 16.52
C PRO A 98 13.50 16.72 17.32
N ALA A 99 12.74 15.60 17.34
CA ALA A 99 13.06 14.43 18.14
C ALA A 99 14.38 13.78 17.75
N THR A 100 15.17 13.40 18.74
CA THR A 100 16.45 12.72 18.57
C THR A 100 16.25 11.21 18.30
N GLN A 101 17.31 10.51 17.88
CA GLN A 101 17.27 9.04 17.77
C GLN A 101 16.99 8.39 19.13
N GLU A 102 17.47 8.96 20.22
CA GLU A 102 17.22 8.46 21.57
C GLU A 102 15.74 8.57 21.94
N ASP A 103 15.07 9.68 21.61
CA ASP A 103 13.63 9.83 21.79
C ASP A 103 12.84 8.78 21.00
N PHE A 104 13.21 8.57 19.74
CA PHE A 104 12.58 7.52 18.94
C PHE A 104 12.87 6.12 19.47
N ASP A 105 14.05 5.86 20.00
CA ASP A 105 14.39 4.58 20.59
C ASP A 105 13.60 4.31 21.87
N GLN A 106 13.38 5.33 22.71
CA GLN A 106 12.55 5.23 23.91
C GLN A 106 11.08 4.95 23.57
N LEU A 107 10.61 5.39 22.43
CA LEU A 107 9.29 5.11 21.92
C LEU A 107 9.19 3.75 21.23
N THR A 108 10.05 3.50 20.26
CA THR A 108 9.90 2.37 19.32
C THR A 108 10.27 1.03 19.95
N LYS A 109 11.21 0.98 20.86
CA LYS A 109 11.60 -0.27 21.54
C LYS A 109 10.46 -0.87 22.38
N PRO A 110 9.77 -0.11 23.25
CA PRO A 110 8.59 -0.62 23.97
C PRO A 110 7.44 -1.01 23.03
N VAL A 111 7.21 -0.22 21.98
CA VAL A 111 6.18 -0.51 20.97
C VAL A 111 6.51 -1.82 20.25
N ALA A 112 7.75 -2.01 19.81
CA ALA A 112 8.18 -3.26 19.16
C ALA A 112 7.96 -4.47 20.09
N LYS A 113 8.32 -4.36 21.37
CA LYS A 113 8.08 -5.41 22.38
C LYS A 113 6.59 -5.69 22.55
N PHE A 114 5.76 -4.67 22.58
CA PHE A 114 4.32 -4.81 22.71
C PHE A 114 3.71 -5.50 21.48
N LEU A 115 4.03 -5.03 20.28
CA LEU A 115 3.49 -5.55 19.03
C LEU A 115 3.95 -6.99 18.76
N SER A 116 5.17 -7.37 19.17
CA SER A 116 5.66 -8.75 19.04
C SER A 116 4.82 -9.77 19.84
N GLY A 117 4.06 -9.31 20.84
CA GLY A 117 3.13 -10.12 21.63
C GLY A 117 1.75 -10.30 21.03
N LEU A 118 1.44 -9.67 19.88
CA LEU A 118 0.12 -9.68 19.24
C LEU A 118 0.15 -10.45 17.92
N THR A 119 -1.01 -10.96 17.52
CA THR A 119 -1.25 -11.35 16.11
C THR A 119 -1.76 -10.15 15.31
N LYS A 120 -1.71 -10.26 13.99
CA LYS A 120 -2.26 -9.26 13.06
C LYS A 120 -3.74 -8.95 13.35
N MET A 121 -4.53 -9.97 13.63
CA MET A 121 -5.96 -9.79 13.91
C MET A 121 -6.23 -9.19 15.27
N GLU A 122 -5.53 -9.64 16.33
CA GLU A 122 -5.62 -9.01 17.67
C GLU A 122 -5.30 -7.52 17.61
N PHE A 123 -4.29 -7.14 16.83
CA PHE A 123 -3.96 -5.73 16.63
C PHE A 123 -5.07 -5.00 15.88
N LEU A 124 -5.56 -5.53 14.76
CA LEU A 124 -6.55 -4.86 13.91
C LEU A 124 -7.87 -4.60 14.67
N GLU A 125 -8.36 -5.59 15.37
CA GLU A 125 -9.60 -5.48 16.15
C GLU A 125 -9.52 -4.39 17.21
N GLU A 126 -8.43 -4.38 17.98
CA GLU A 126 -8.24 -3.38 19.02
C GLU A 126 -7.90 -1.99 18.45
N ALA A 127 -7.12 -1.92 17.36
CA ALA A 127 -6.81 -0.66 16.70
C ALA A 127 -8.07 0.06 16.19
N VAL A 128 -9.01 -0.68 15.60
CA VAL A 128 -10.30 -0.13 15.16
C VAL A 128 -11.11 0.40 16.35
N LYS A 129 -11.26 -0.38 17.43
CA LYS A 129 -12.00 0.01 18.63
C LYS A 129 -11.40 1.27 19.30
N ARG A 130 -10.08 1.36 19.33
CA ARG A 130 -9.33 2.43 20.02
C ARG A 130 -9.01 3.61 19.10
N ARG A 131 -9.33 3.53 17.81
CA ARG A 131 -8.96 4.56 16.80
C ARG A 131 -7.44 4.74 16.67
N ILE A 132 -6.70 3.65 16.78
CA ILE A 132 -5.26 3.63 16.53
C ILE A 132 -5.03 3.54 15.04
N MET A 133 -4.29 4.50 14.48
CA MET A 133 -3.90 4.50 13.08
C MET A 133 -2.73 3.54 12.86
N GLY A 134 -3.06 2.31 12.54
CA GLY A 134 -2.13 1.25 12.21
C GLY A 134 -2.86 0.14 11.48
N TYR A 135 -2.13 -0.67 10.75
CA TYR A 135 -2.70 -1.77 9.98
C TYR A 135 -1.72 -2.95 9.85
N PRO A 136 -2.21 -4.19 9.88
CA PRO A 136 -1.39 -5.35 9.58
C PRO A 136 -0.80 -5.29 8.17
N VAL A 137 0.46 -5.69 8.02
CA VAL A 137 1.05 -5.87 6.69
C VAL A 137 0.49 -7.15 6.07
N SER A 138 -0.25 -6.98 4.99
CA SER A 138 -0.94 -8.09 4.32
C SER A 138 -0.03 -8.84 3.35
N THR A 139 -0.05 -10.16 3.41
CA THR A 139 0.47 -11.03 2.35
C THR A 139 -0.53 -11.13 1.22
N ALA A 140 -0.13 -11.70 0.08
CA ALA A 140 -1.07 -12.00 -1.01
C ALA A 140 -2.23 -12.90 -0.54
N LYS A 141 -1.96 -13.85 0.35
CA LYS A 141 -2.99 -14.71 0.96
C LYS A 141 -3.97 -13.90 1.81
N ASP A 142 -3.47 -13.01 2.67
CA ASP A 142 -4.32 -12.16 3.51
C ASP A 142 -5.24 -11.27 2.67
N ILE A 143 -4.74 -10.79 1.53
CA ILE A 143 -5.53 -9.98 0.58
C ILE A 143 -6.63 -10.84 -0.06
N MET A 144 -6.29 -12.04 -0.53
CA MET A 144 -7.25 -12.95 -1.16
C MET A 144 -8.36 -13.40 -0.20
N GLU A 145 -8.03 -13.59 1.07
CA GLU A 145 -8.94 -14.04 2.12
C GLU A 145 -9.62 -12.89 2.87
N ASN A 146 -9.37 -11.63 2.48
CA ASN A 146 -9.91 -10.47 3.17
C ASN A 146 -11.44 -10.36 3.03
N PRO A 147 -12.21 -10.41 4.14
CA PRO A 147 -13.67 -10.43 4.08
C PRO A 147 -14.26 -9.12 3.53
N GLN A 148 -13.59 -7.99 3.72
CA GLN A 148 -14.04 -6.71 3.17
C GLN A 148 -13.89 -6.68 1.65
N LEU A 149 -12.80 -7.22 1.11
CA LEU A 149 -12.62 -7.32 -0.34
C LEU A 149 -13.61 -8.31 -0.96
N ALA A 150 -13.91 -9.40 -0.27
CA ALA A 150 -14.93 -10.34 -0.67
C ALA A 150 -16.33 -9.71 -0.67
N ALA A 151 -16.72 -8.99 0.41
CA ALA A 151 -17.99 -8.27 0.51
C ALA A 151 -18.15 -7.18 -0.56
N ARG A 152 -17.05 -6.60 -1.03
CA ARG A 152 -17.04 -5.65 -2.15
C ARG A 152 -17.06 -6.32 -3.52
N GLU A 153 -16.99 -7.65 -3.58
CA GLU A 153 -17.00 -8.44 -4.83
C GLU A 153 -15.87 -8.03 -5.78
N ILE A 154 -14.68 -7.77 -5.21
CA ILE A 154 -13.54 -7.31 -6.02
C ILE A 154 -12.96 -8.43 -6.90
N TRP A 155 -13.20 -9.68 -6.57
CA TRP A 155 -12.60 -10.81 -7.28
C TRP A 155 -13.41 -11.21 -8.50
N GLN A 156 -12.77 -11.25 -9.68
CA GLN A 156 -13.37 -11.73 -10.93
C GLN A 156 -12.74 -13.05 -11.37
N LYS A 157 -13.58 -14.01 -11.72
CA LYS A 157 -13.14 -15.30 -12.26
C LYS A 157 -13.18 -15.23 -13.77
N ILE A 158 -12.05 -15.46 -14.41
CA ILE A 158 -11.88 -15.45 -15.87
C ILE A 158 -11.47 -16.83 -16.33
N GLU A 159 -12.20 -17.36 -17.29
CA GLU A 159 -11.90 -18.64 -17.90
C GLU A 159 -10.78 -18.49 -18.94
N HIS A 160 -9.81 -19.38 -18.85
CA HIS A 160 -8.70 -19.52 -19.78
C HIS A 160 -8.80 -20.91 -20.44
N SER A 161 -9.55 -20.99 -21.52
CA SER A 161 -9.77 -22.26 -22.22
C SER A 161 -8.47 -22.89 -22.74
N GLU A 162 -7.50 -22.05 -23.14
CA GLU A 162 -6.16 -22.47 -23.56
C GLU A 162 -5.32 -23.10 -22.44
N LEU A 163 -5.65 -22.81 -21.18
CA LEU A 163 -5.01 -23.39 -20.00
C LEU A 163 -5.87 -24.48 -19.35
N GLY A 164 -7.12 -24.64 -19.79
CA GLY A 164 -8.12 -25.52 -19.13
C GLY A 164 -8.41 -25.10 -17.69
N ALA A 165 -8.30 -23.81 -17.37
CA ALA A 165 -8.38 -23.29 -16.01
C ALA A 165 -9.17 -21.98 -15.90
N THR A 166 -9.77 -21.78 -14.73
CA THR A 166 -10.35 -20.49 -14.33
C THR A 166 -9.44 -19.82 -13.33
N ILE A 167 -9.00 -18.60 -13.64
CA ILE A 167 -8.08 -17.81 -12.79
C ILE A 167 -8.86 -16.67 -12.14
N THR A 168 -8.58 -16.44 -10.87
CA THR A 168 -9.15 -15.31 -10.11
C THR A 168 -8.25 -14.09 -10.24
N TYR A 169 -8.83 -12.98 -10.69
CA TYR A 169 -8.16 -11.69 -10.85
C TYR A 169 -8.73 -10.66 -9.90
N PRO A 170 -7.94 -9.65 -9.48
CA PRO A 170 -8.52 -8.44 -8.91
C PRO A 170 -9.35 -7.74 -9.99
N GLY A 171 -10.59 -7.47 -9.68
CA GLY A 171 -11.52 -6.73 -10.53
C GLY A 171 -11.41 -5.22 -10.33
N PRO A 172 -12.44 -4.47 -10.72
CA PRO A 172 -12.42 -3.02 -10.66
C PRO A 172 -12.40 -2.52 -9.20
N TRP A 173 -11.59 -1.51 -8.97
CA TRP A 173 -11.47 -0.81 -7.68
C TRP A 173 -12.68 0.09 -7.36
N ALA A 174 -13.50 0.42 -8.35
CA ALA A 174 -14.69 1.25 -8.23
C ALA A 174 -15.94 0.54 -8.76
N LYS A 175 -17.09 0.83 -8.15
CA LYS A 175 -18.40 0.42 -8.63
C LYS A 175 -19.10 1.66 -9.22
N PHE A 176 -19.62 1.54 -10.43
CA PHE A 176 -20.36 2.58 -11.12
C PHE A 176 -21.82 2.14 -11.24
N SER A 177 -22.76 3.09 -11.05
CA SER A 177 -24.19 2.80 -11.14
C SER A 177 -24.67 2.55 -12.57
N GLU A 178 -24.10 3.29 -13.54
CA GLU A 178 -24.57 3.32 -14.92
C GLU A 178 -23.67 2.57 -15.90
N THR A 179 -22.43 2.27 -15.51
CA THR A 179 -21.45 1.65 -16.41
C THR A 179 -20.88 0.40 -15.78
N SER A 180 -20.95 -0.74 -16.47
CA SER A 180 -20.27 -1.95 -16.05
C SER A 180 -18.77 -1.81 -16.27
N VAL A 181 -18.00 -1.93 -15.17
CA VAL A 181 -16.54 -1.89 -15.18
C VAL A 181 -16.00 -3.25 -14.73
N GLY A 182 -15.00 -3.74 -15.42
CA GLY A 182 -14.37 -5.02 -15.08
C GLY A 182 -13.65 -5.64 -16.27
N ILE A 183 -13.08 -6.82 -16.06
CA ILE A 183 -12.44 -7.59 -17.10
C ILE A 183 -13.55 -8.24 -17.95
N GLN A 184 -13.68 -7.80 -19.20
CA GLN A 184 -14.71 -8.27 -20.11
C GLN A 184 -14.29 -9.59 -20.81
N ARG A 185 -13.01 -9.71 -21.09
CA ARG A 185 -12.40 -10.88 -21.77
C ARG A 185 -11.02 -11.14 -21.15
N ARG A 186 -10.56 -12.39 -21.20
CA ARG A 186 -9.15 -12.70 -20.87
C ARG A 186 -8.19 -11.97 -21.81
N ALA A 187 -6.93 -11.89 -21.42
CA ALA A 187 -5.89 -11.40 -22.30
C ALA A 187 -5.86 -12.23 -23.61
N PRO A 188 -5.80 -11.60 -24.79
CA PRO A 188 -5.81 -12.32 -26.05
C PRO A 188 -4.53 -13.13 -26.27
N LEU A 189 -4.65 -14.23 -27.00
CA LEU A 189 -3.49 -14.92 -27.57
C LEU A 189 -2.92 -14.09 -28.73
N ILE A 190 -1.67 -14.41 -29.12
CA ILE A 190 -0.99 -13.68 -30.17
C ILE A 190 -1.83 -13.75 -31.46
N GLY A 191 -2.24 -12.60 -31.97
CA GLY A 191 -3.01 -12.45 -33.19
C GLY A 191 -4.48 -12.88 -33.10
N GLU A 192 -4.99 -13.24 -31.94
CA GLU A 192 -6.36 -13.74 -31.73
C GLU A 192 -7.43 -12.80 -32.27
N HIS A 193 -7.25 -11.49 -32.08
CA HIS A 193 -8.20 -10.48 -32.52
C HIS A 193 -7.85 -9.81 -33.85
N ASN A 194 -6.82 -10.29 -34.55
CA ASN A 194 -6.38 -9.66 -35.80
C ASN A 194 -7.52 -9.58 -36.83
N ARG A 195 -8.33 -10.65 -36.95
CA ARG A 195 -9.46 -10.64 -37.90
C ARG A 195 -10.58 -9.69 -37.42
N GLU A 196 -10.88 -9.69 -36.13
CA GLU A 196 -11.89 -8.81 -35.53
C GLU A 196 -11.55 -7.33 -35.83
N ILE A 197 -10.30 -6.95 -35.59
CA ILE A 197 -9.88 -5.55 -35.71
C ILE A 197 -9.62 -5.18 -37.18
N TYR A 198 -8.74 -5.91 -37.89
CA TYR A 198 -8.32 -5.48 -39.19
C TYR A 198 -9.38 -5.70 -40.28
N VAL A 199 -10.11 -6.82 -40.25
CA VAL A 199 -11.13 -7.11 -41.26
C VAL A 199 -12.48 -6.49 -40.86
N ASN A 200 -12.99 -6.80 -39.68
CA ASN A 200 -14.36 -6.45 -39.33
C ASN A 200 -14.52 -4.96 -38.95
N GLU A 201 -13.55 -4.37 -38.24
CA GLU A 201 -13.64 -2.95 -37.79
C GLU A 201 -13.00 -2.00 -38.80
N LEU A 202 -11.81 -2.34 -39.34
CA LEU A 202 -11.06 -1.46 -40.25
C LEU A 202 -11.34 -1.71 -41.73
N GLY A 203 -12.12 -2.75 -42.07
CA GLY A 203 -12.54 -3.01 -43.45
C GLY A 203 -11.46 -3.58 -44.39
N MET A 204 -10.38 -4.11 -43.81
CA MET A 204 -9.32 -4.75 -44.58
C MET A 204 -9.83 -6.07 -45.17
N SER A 205 -9.39 -6.42 -46.38
CA SER A 205 -9.73 -7.72 -46.99
C SER A 205 -8.97 -8.87 -46.32
N ASP A 206 -9.53 -10.08 -46.38
CA ASP A 206 -8.86 -11.28 -45.90
C ASP A 206 -7.51 -11.52 -46.59
N ASN A 207 -7.40 -11.19 -47.90
CA ASN A 207 -6.15 -11.31 -48.62
C ASN A 207 -5.06 -10.37 -48.13
N GLU A 208 -5.40 -9.13 -47.79
CA GLU A 208 -4.46 -8.18 -47.17
C GLU A 208 -4.00 -8.66 -45.80
N LEU A 209 -4.92 -9.19 -44.98
CA LEU A 209 -4.56 -9.76 -43.69
C LEU A 209 -3.58 -10.93 -43.82
N ILE A 210 -3.80 -11.82 -44.82
CA ILE A 210 -2.90 -12.94 -45.10
C ILE A 210 -1.52 -12.44 -45.53
N MET A 211 -1.46 -11.43 -46.43
CA MET A 211 -0.19 -10.84 -46.88
C MET A 211 0.59 -10.22 -45.72
N LEU A 212 -0.07 -9.49 -44.83
CA LEU A 212 0.57 -8.92 -43.67
C LEU A 212 1.12 -9.99 -42.70
N LYS A 213 0.38 -11.08 -42.48
CA LYS A 213 0.86 -12.26 -41.74
C LYS A 213 2.09 -12.91 -42.37
N GLN A 214 2.05 -13.14 -43.70
CA GLN A 214 3.19 -13.71 -44.44
C GLN A 214 4.41 -12.79 -44.39
N GLY A 215 4.18 -11.47 -44.43
CA GLY A 215 5.20 -10.44 -44.27
C GLY A 215 5.73 -10.26 -42.84
N LYS A 216 5.19 -10.99 -41.85
CA LYS A 216 5.51 -10.86 -40.41
C LYS A 216 5.32 -9.44 -39.89
N VAL A 217 4.34 -8.73 -40.41
CA VAL A 217 3.96 -7.38 -39.97
C VAL A 217 3.01 -7.46 -38.77
N ILE A 218 2.15 -8.48 -38.77
CA ILE A 218 1.16 -8.77 -37.71
C ILE A 218 1.18 -10.25 -37.35
#